data_3f473e372806e5bdbad9073905eb81c8
#
_entry.id   3f473e372806e5bdbad9073905eb81c8
#
_cell.length_a   1.000
_cell.length_b   1.000
_cell.length_c   1.000
_cell.angle_alpha   90.00
_cell.angle_beta   90.00
_cell.angle_gamma   90.00
#
_symmetry.space_group_name_H-M   'P 1'
#
loop_
_entity.id
_entity.type
_entity.pdbx_description
1 polymer ?
#
loop_
_entity_poly.entity_id
_entity_poly.type
_entity_poly.pdbx_seq_one_letter_code
_entity_poly.pdbx_strand_id
1 'polypeptide(L)'
;MTLKETLCQALEQLGANSSDYEFDDHSTIVMSFDDVGDIYLDPRDGEQVWLWGSIEEIGEQARSVLAEPLLSEVIRPVAHWDAGAMVLREDGRVGGMLQPEYAQNPSRLAEALQDFHQCLARMQAIR
;
A
#
# COMPACT_ATOMS: atom_id res chain seq x y z
N MET A 1 4.88 -0.82 20.67
CA MET A 1 3.56 -0.89 20.00
C MET A 1 3.63 -1.94 18.89
N THR A 2 2.65 -2.84 18.83
CA THR A 2 2.60 -3.86 17.79
C THR A 2 2.10 -3.27 16.48
N LEU A 3 2.33 -3.98 15.36
CA LEU A 3 1.79 -3.57 14.06
C LEU A 3 0.26 -3.46 14.10
N LYS A 4 -0.39 -4.41 14.75
CA LYS A 4 -1.85 -4.39 14.93
C LYS A 4 -2.31 -3.11 15.61
N GLU A 5 -1.68 -2.74 16.72
CA GLU A 5 -2.03 -1.52 17.47
C GLU A 5 -1.77 -0.28 16.63
N THR A 6 -0.63 -0.24 15.94
CA THR A 6 -0.27 0.88 15.05
C THR A 6 -1.29 1.04 13.93
N LEU A 7 -1.67 -0.06 13.31
CA LEU A 7 -2.64 -0.04 12.21
C LEU A 7 -4.03 0.35 12.70
N CYS A 8 -4.47 -0.16 13.86
CA CYS A 8 -5.76 0.23 14.42
C CYS A 8 -5.84 1.74 14.64
N GLN A 9 -4.80 2.33 15.22
CA GLN A 9 -4.75 3.77 15.45
C GLN A 9 -4.68 4.56 14.14
N ALA A 10 -3.94 4.05 13.16
CA ALA A 10 -3.85 4.67 11.84
C ALA A 10 -5.22 4.70 11.14
N LEU A 11 -5.94 3.58 11.19
CA LEU A 11 -7.27 3.48 10.59
C LEU A 11 -8.28 4.41 11.29
N GLU A 12 -8.19 4.56 12.61
CA GLU A 12 -9.02 5.51 13.35
C GLU A 12 -8.75 6.95 12.90
N GLN A 13 -7.49 7.32 12.68
CA GLN A 13 -7.11 8.64 12.17
C GLN A 13 -7.67 8.89 10.76
N LEU A 14 -7.86 7.84 9.97
CA LEU A 14 -8.43 7.93 8.63
C LEU A 14 -9.95 7.85 8.63
N GLY A 15 -10.57 7.80 9.82
CA GLY A 15 -12.02 7.77 9.95
C GLY A 15 -12.66 6.39 9.95
N ALA A 16 -11.85 5.33 9.92
CA ALA A 16 -12.37 3.96 9.99
C ALA A 16 -12.62 3.54 11.43
N ASN A 17 -13.54 2.61 11.62
CA ASN A 17 -13.81 2.04 12.94
C ASN A 17 -13.00 0.75 13.09
N SER A 18 -11.93 0.78 13.89
CA SER A 18 -11.04 -0.34 14.07
C SER A 18 -11.70 -1.57 14.70
N SER A 19 -12.84 -1.40 15.38
CA SER A 19 -13.58 -2.53 15.95
C SER A 19 -14.22 -3.44 14.89
N ASP A 20 -14.33 -2.95 13.66
CA ASP A 20 -14.87 -3.73 12.53
C ASP A 20 -13.82 -4.67 11.90
N TYR A 21 -12.57 -4.61 12.37
CA TYR A 21 -11.47 -5.37 11.79
C TYR A 21 -10.89 -6.37 12.79
N GLU A 22 -10.71 -7.61 12.32
CA GLU A 22 -10.01 -8.65 13.09
C GLU A 22 -8.76 -9.06 12.32
N PHE A 23 -7.61 -8.86 12.91
CA PHE A 23 -6.33 -9.27 12.32
C PHE A 23 -5.29 -9.48 13.42
N ASP A 24 -4.26 -10.27 13.11
CA ASP A 24 -3.14 -10.50 14.03
C ASP A 24 -1.86 -9.81 13.54
N ASP A 25 -0.78 -9.89 14.33
CA ASP A 25 0.48 -9.22 14.02
C ASP A 25 1.37 -9.97 13.04
N HIS A 26 0.99 -11.18 12.66
CA HIS A 26 1.86 -12.09 11.90
C HIS A 26 1.35 -12.44 10.52
N SER A 27 0.08 -12.25 10.27
CA SER A 27 -0.55 -12.58 9.00
C SER A 27 -0.70 -11.36 8.11
N THR A 28 -0.74 -11.58 6.81
CA THR A 28 -1.05 -10.52 5.85
C THR A 28 -2.43 -9.95 6.13
N ILE A 29 -2.51 -8.63 6.23
CA ILE A 29 -3.76 -7.92 6.46
C ILE A 29 -4.27 -7.42 5.12
N VAL A 30 -5.53 -7.71 4.81
CA VAL A 30 -6.17 -7.26 3.57
C VAL A 30 -7.18 -6.17 3.90
N MET A 31 -7.02 -5.02 3.26
CA MET A 31 -7.96 -3.91 3.37
C MET A 31 -8.65 -3.72 2.02
N SER A 32 -9.96 -3.91 1.97
CA SER A 32 -10.72 -3.83 0.73
C SER A 32 -11.37 -2.46 0.57
N PHE A 33 -11.16 -1.86 -0.58
CA PHE A 33 -11.70 -0.54 -0.95
C PHE A 33 -12.52 -0.67 -2.22
N ASP A 34 -13.66 0.00 -2.29
CA ASP A 34 -14.55 -0.06 -3.45
C ASP A 34 -13.92 0.54 -4.70
N ASP A 35 -13.05 1.52 -4.54
CA ASP A 35 -12.49 2.29 -5.66
C ASP A 35 -11.17 1.72 -6.20
N VAL A 36 -10.29 1.21 -5.33
CA VAL A 36 -8.96 0.75 -5.75
C VAL A 36 -8.74 -0.76 -5.55
N GLY A 37 -9.74 -1.47 -4.98
CA GLY A 37 -9.60 -2.88 -4.67
C GLY A 37 -8.83 -3.11 -3.38
N ASP A 38 -8.14 -4.24 -3.30
CA ASP A 38 -7.48 -4.66 -2.06
C ASP A 38 -6.08 -4.03 -1.92
N ILE A 39 -5.80 -3.56 -0.71
CA ILE A 39 -4.46 -3.17 -0.28
C ILE A 39 -4.01 -4.16 0.78
N TYR A 40 -2.81 -4.70 0.61
CA TYR A 40 -2.24 -5.73 1.49
C TYR A 40 -1.14 -5.13 2.34
N LEU A 41 -1.22 -5.34 3.65
CA LEU A 41 -0.16 -5.02 4.60
C LEU A 41 0.46 -6.34 5.05
N ASP A 42 1.71 -6.58 4.66
CA ASP A 42 2.37 -7.87 4.79
C ASP A 42 3.55 -7.76 5.76
N PRO A 43 3.38 -8.17 7.04
CA PRO A 43 4.48 -8.19 7.99
C PRO A 43 5.40 -9.37 7.67
N ARG A 44 6.71 -9.11 7.71
CA ARG A 44 7.75 -10.11 7.46
C ARG A 44 8.77 -10.13 8.60
N ASP A 45 9.64 -11.12 8.58
CA ASP A 45 10.70 -11.27 9.58
C ASP A 45 11.56 -10.00 9.67
N GLY A 46 12.07 -9.71 10.88
CA GLY A 46 12.93 -8.54 11.10
C GLY A 46 12.18 -7.22 11.15
N GLU A 47 10.89 -7.26 11.50
CA GLU A 47 10.02 -6.08 11.61
C GLU A 47 9.79 -5.36 10.27
N GLN A 48 10.05 -6.03 9.16
CA GLN A 48 9.77 -5.50 7.83
C GLN A 48 8.26 -5.54 7.56
N VAL A 49 7.74 -4.46 7.01
CA VAL A 49 6.33 -4.38 6.62
C VAL A 49 6.26 -3.96 5.16
N TRP A 50 5.63 -4.80 4.35
CA TRP A 50 5.42 -4.52 2.92
C TRP A 50 3.99 -4.08 2.68
N LEU A 51 3.84 -3.12 1.80
CA LEU A 51 2.54 -2.59 1.39
C LEU A 51 2.36 -2.86 -0.09
N TRP A 52 1.27 -3.55 -0.45
CA TRP A 52 1.00 -3.95 -1.83
C TRP A 52 -0.40 -3.57 -2.26
N GLY A 53 -0.52 -3.18 -3.52
CA GLY A 53 -1.79 -3.02 -4.20
C GLY A 53 -1.77 -3.78 -5.51
N SER A 54 -2.81 -3.63 -6.33
CA SER A 54 -2.91 -4.32 -7.61
C SER A 54 -3.36 -3.38 -8.71
N ILE A 55 -2.76 -3.56 -9.89
CA ILE A 55 -3.20 -2.93 -11.14
C ILE A 55 -3.57 -4.00 -12.17
N GLU A 56 -3.87 -5.22 -11.70
CA GLU A 56 -4.25 -6.35 -12.58
C GLU A 56 -5.46 -6.03 -13.44
N GLU A 57 -6.40 -5.25 -12.91
CA GLU A 57 -7.63 -4.87 -13.63
C GLU A 57 -7.36 -4.08 -14.91
N ILE A 58 -6.19 -3.44 -15.01
CA ILE A 58 -5.81 -2.72 -16.23
C ILE A 58 -5.56 -3.71 -17.38
N GLY A 59 -5.17 -4.94 -17.06
CA GLY A 59 -4.86 -5.97 -18.06
C GLY A 59 -3.45 -5.86 -18.59
N GLU A 60 -2.89 -6.99 -19.02
CA GLU A 60 -1.49 -7.05 -19.45
C GLU A 60 -1.22 -6.20 -20.69
N GLN A 61 -2.10 -6.25 -21.69
CA GLN A 61 -1.93 -5.45 -22.91
C GLN A 61 -2.03 -3.95 -22.63
N ALA A 62 -3.00 -3.55 -21.82
CA ALA A 62 -3.17 -2.15 -21.46
C ALA A 62 -1.99 -1.64 -20.63
N ARG A 63 -1.45 -2.46 -19.73
CA ARG A 63 -0.25 -2.11 -18.97
C ARG A 63 0.95 -1.87 -19.89
N SER A 64 1.09 -2.69 -20.92
CA SER A 64 2.17 -2.53 -21.90
C SER A 64 2.05 -1.22 -22.68
N VAL A 65 0.85 -0.89 -23.13
CA VAL A 65 0.57 0.36 -23.86
C VAL A 65 0.72 1.58 -22.96
N LEU A 66 0.33 1.46 -21.68
CA LEU A 66 0.36 2.55 -20.71
C LEU A 66 1.64 2.53 -19.84
N ALA A 67 2.68 1.82 -20.29
CA ALA A 67 3.89 1.58 -19.49
C ALA A 67 4.56 2.88 -19.05
N GLU A 68 4.66 3.89 -19.89
CA GLU A 68 5.31 5.15 -19.56
C GLU A 68 4.60 5.90 -18.42
N PRO A 69 3.28 6.19 -18.50
CA PRO A 69 2.62 6.83 -17.36
C PRO A 69 2.59 5.98 -16.10
N LEU A 70 2.47 4.65 -16.22
CA LEU A 70 2.54 3.77 -15.06
C LEU A 70 3.93 3.79 -14.42
N LEU A 71 4.98 3.75 -15.23
CA LEU A 71 6.36 3.81 -14.75
C LEU A 71 6.63 5.14 -14.04
N SER A 72 6.09 6.24 -14.55
CA SER A 72 6.24 7.57 -13.93
C SER A 72 5.69 7.59 -12.50
N GLU A 73 4.58 6.88 -12.23
CA GLU A 73 4.06 6.75 -10.86
C GLU A 73 4.95 5.84 -10.00
N VAL A 74 5.42 4.72 -10.57
CA VAL A 74 6.23 3.74 -9.82
C VAL A 74 7.56 4.35 -9.38
N ILE A 75 8.23 5.09 -10.24
CA ILE A 75 9.56 5.65 -9.94
C ILE A 75 9.52 6.96 -9.16
N ARG A 76 8.33 7.50 -8.89
CA ARG A 76 8.23 8.74 -8.13
C ARG A 76 8.81 8.54 -6.73
N PRO A 77 9.78 9.35 -6.30
CA PRO A 77 10.35 9.23 -4.97
C PRO A 77 9.33 9.65 -3.91
N VAL A 78 9.10 8.78 -2.94
CA VAL A 78 8.20 9.04 -1.82
C VAL A 78 8.88 8.58 -0.54
N ALA A 79 8.82 9.40 0.49
CA ALA A 79 9.58 9.20 1.73
C ALA A 79 9.19 7.93 2.50
N HIS A 80 7.95 7.44 2.37
CA HIS A 80 7.53 6.27 3.13
C HIS A 80 8.09 4.94 2.61
N TRP A 81 8.64 4.90 1.39
CA TRP A 81 9.25 3.70 0.84
C TRP A 81 10.71 3.59 1.28
N ASP A 82 11.11 2.42 1.77
CA ASP A 82 12.48 2.18 2.21
C ASP A 82 13.50 2.40 1.08
N ALA A 83 13.16 1.97 -0.11
CA ALA A 83 14.00 2.16 -1.30
C ALA A 83 13.77 3.51 -2.00
N GLY A 84 12.92 4.37 -1.45
CA GLY A 84 12.59 5.66 -2.03
C GLY A 84 11.54 5.62 -3.14
N ALA A 85 11.23 4.46 -3.68
CA ALA A 85 10.24 4.29 -4.74
C ALA A 85 9.62 2.90 -4.65
N MET A 86 8.53 2.71 -5.41
CA MET A 86 7.81 1.43 -5.44
C MET A 86 8.50 0.41 -6.34
N VAL A 87 8.02 -0.83 -6.24
CA VAL A 87 8.34 -1.95 -7.13
C VAL A 87 7.08 -2.34 -7.87
N LEU A 88 7.18 -2.57 -9.17
CA LEU A 88 6.09 -3.12 -9.99
C LEU A 88 6.45 -4.55 -10.35
N ARG A 89 5.59 -5.49 -9.97
CA ARG A 89 5.78 -6.90 -10.27
C ARG A 89 5.07 -7.29 -11.57
N GLU A 90 5.57 -8.34 -12.18
CA GLU A 90 5.03 -8.86 -13.43
C GLU A 90 3.56 -9.30 -13.29
N ASP A 91 3.17 -9.78 -12.12
CA ASP A 91 1.79 -10.21 -11.83
C ASP A 91 0.80 -9.04 -11.65
N GLY A 92 1.26 -7.80 -11.79
CA GLY A 92 0.42 -6.61 -11.63
C GLY A 92 0.34 -6.09 -10.21
N ARG A 93 1.09 -6.66 -9.28
CA ARG A 93 1.20 -6.10 -7.93
C ARG A 93 2.21 -4.96 -7.92
N VAL A 94 1.87 -3.92 -7.16
CA VAL A 94 2.71 -2.73 -7.01
C VAL A 94 2.77 -2.35 -5.54
N GLY A 95 3.93 -1.93 -5.09
CA GLY A 95 4.12 -1.53 -3.71
C GLY A 95 5.57 -1.56 -3.29
N GLY A 96 5.84 -1.78 -2.03
CA GLY A 96 7.20 -1.84 -1.53
C GLY A 96 7.27 -1.99 -0.03
N MET A 97 8.49 -1.98 0.50
CA MET A 97 8.75 -2.04 1.92
C MET A 97 8.65 -0.64 2.52
N LEU A 98 7.89 -0.52 3.60
CA LEU A 98 7.77 0.75 4.32
C LEU A 98 9.04 1.05 5.11
N GLN A 99 9.41 2.33 5.20
CA GLN A 99 10.40 2.80 6.16
C GLN A 99 9.93 2.40 7.58
N PRO A 100 10.82 1.90 8.44
CA PRO A 100 10.42 1.46 9.79
C PRO A 100 9.68 2.52 10.59
N GLU A 101 10.05 3.79 10.49
CA GLU A 101 9.36 4.87 11.19
C GLU A 101 7.90 5.05 10.73
N TYR A 102 7.59 4.69 9.49
CA TYR A 102 6.20 4.73 8.98
C TYR A 102 5.41 3.52 9.46
N ALA A 103 6.04 2.36 9.55
CA ALA A 103 5.37 1.16 10.02
C ALA A 103 5.12 1.15 11.53
N GLN A 104 5.89 1.92 12.30
CA GLN A 104 5.87 1.92 13.76
C GLN A 104 5.13 3.10 14.38
N ASN A 105 4.73 4.07 13.58
CA ASN A 105 4.06 5.29 14.05
C ASN A 105 2.67 5.40 13.43
N PRO A 106 1.60 5.45 14.24
CA PRO A 106 0.23 5.49 13.69
C PRO A 106 -0.04 6.63 12.72
N SER A 107 0.41 7.85 13.01
CA SER A 107 0.21 9.00 12.13
C SER A 107 0.97 8.85 10.82
N ARG A 108 2.18 8.31 10.87
CA ARG A 108 3.01 8.05 9.69
C ARG A 108 2.42 6.93 8.84
N LEU A 109 1.94 5.87 9.49
CA LEU A 109 1.29 4.77 8.78
C LEU A 109 0.01 5.24 8.08
N ALA A 110 -0.80 6.06 8.77
CA ALA A 110 -2.00 6.65 8.17
C ALA A 110 -1.65 7.48 6.94
N GLU A 111 -0.60 8.28 7.02
CA GLU A 111 -0.11 9.09 5.89
C GLU A 111 0.31 8.21 4.71
N ALA A 112 1.07 7.14 4.99
CA ALA A 112 1.51 6.22 3.94
C ALA A 112 0.34 5.49 3.28
N LEU A 113 -0.63 5.03 4.06
CA LEU A 113 -1.83 4.36 3.53
C LEU A 113 -2.65 5.29 2.66
N GLN A 114 -2.84 6.53 3.09
CA GLN A 114 -3.59 7.51 2.32
C GLN A 114 -2.90 7.85 1.01
N ASP A 115 -1.59 8.09 1.04
CA ASP A 115 -0.79 8.36 -0.15
C ASP A 115 -0.83 7.19 -1.13
N PHE A 116 -0.71 5.98 -0.62
CA PHE A 116 -0.72 4.78 -1.45
C PHE A 116 -2.08 4.55 -2.10
N HIS A 117 -3.15 4.76 -1.34
CA HIS A 117 -4.51 4.69 -1.87
C HIS A 117 -4.69 5.67 -3.03
N GLN A 118 -4.25 6.91 -2.86
CA GLN A 118 -4.31 7.93 -3.90
C GLN A 118 -3.46 7.56 -5.12
N CYS A 119 -2.28 6.99 -4.88
CA CYS A 119 -1.41 6.52 -5.94
C CYS A 119 -2.08 5.42 -6.77
N LEU A 120 -2.68 4.42 -6.12
CA LEU A 120 -3.42 3.36 -6.80
C LEU A 120 -4.59 3.93 -7.62
N ALA A 121 -5.31 4.89 -7.07
CA ALA A 121 -6.41 5.54 -7.78
C ALA A 121 -5.91 6.23 -9.05
N ARG A 122 -4.78 6.93 -8.98
CA ARG A 122 -4.18 7.56 -10.16
C ARG A 122 -3.74 6.53 -11.19
N MET A 123 -3.09 5.43 -10.76
CA MET A 123 -2.62 4.39 -11.67
C MET A 123 -3.78 3.71 -12.38
N GLN A 124 -4.86 3.42 -11.67
CA GLN A 124 -6.05 2.77 -12.23
C GLN A 124 -6.86 3.71 -13.13
N ALA A 125 -6.69 5.01 -12.99
CA ALA A 125 -7.34 6.01 -13.83
C ALA A 125 -6.58 6.27 -15.16
N ILE A 126 -5.36 5.76 -15.30
CA ILE A 126 -4.56 5.88 -16.53
C ILE A 126 -5.20 5.01 -17.62
N ARG A 127 -5.61 5.64 -18.72
CA ARG A 127 -6.26 4.94 -19.82
C ARG A 127 -5.89 5.53 -21.18
#